data_4d3c13456f5811a1d7803e04ca466f63
#
_entry.id   4d3c13456f5811a1d7803e04ca466f63
#
_cell.length_a   1.000
_cell.length_b   1.000
_cell.length_c   1.000
_cell.angle_alpha   90.00
_cell.angle_beta   90.00
_cell.angle_gamma   90.00
#
_symmetry.space_group_name_H-M   'P 1'
#
loop_
_entity.id
_entity.type
_entity.pdbx_description
1 polymer ?
#
loop_
_entity_poly.entity_id
_entity_poly.type
_entity_poly.pdbx_seq_one_letter_code
_entity_poly.pdbx_strand_id
1 'polypeptide(L)'
;MPATPPDALLFITPGCPHCSAVMRGLDELSKQLLIGKVTVVDATQHPEQAAKYGVRTAPWLRLGPFILTGAHSPSELRQWAEQTNSPKGAAHYVEYLLQQGGYKQAVAFIAEDTQRLEPLLAIIADPEAGIDVRLGSSALLEAYANTAALQKLTGPLGELARHADHRVRTDACYLLGLTGSADARTYIEVCLDDAYAEVREIAAEAMKNAGAIT
;
A
#
# COMPACT_ATOMS: atom_id res chain seq x y z
N MET A 1 0.35 -8.88 -22.20
CA MET A 1 -0.66 -9.97 -22.07
C MET A 1 -1.82 -9.41 -21.27
N PRO A 2 -3.09 -9.73 -21.55
CA PRO A 2 -4.18 -9.32 -20.66
C PRO A 2 -3.92 -9.88 -19.26
N ALA A 3 -4.08 -9.04 -18.24
CA ALA A 3 -3.91 -9.45 -16.86
C ALA A 3 -4.95 -10.52 -16.50
N THR A 4 -4.54 -11.54 -15.76
CA THR A 4 -5.46 -12.61 -15.32
C THR A 4 -6.46 -12.04 -14.31
N PRO A 5 -7.78 -12.24 -14.50
CA PRO A 5 -8.77 -11.78 -13.52
C PRO A 5 -8.49 -12.35 -12.13
N PRO A 6 -8.58 -11.54 -11.06
CA PRO A 6 -8.30 -11.97 -9.70
C PRO A 6 -9.36 -12.95 -9.20
N ASP A 7 -8.95 -14.01 -8.50
CA ASP A 7 -9.88 -14.90 -7.79
C ASP A 7 -10.43 -14.25 -6.53
N ALA A 8 -11.63 -14.64 -6.13
CA ALA A 8 -12.31 -14.17 -4.93
C ALA A 8 -12.56 -15.33 -3.94
N LEU A 9 -12.20 -15.14 -2.66
CA LEU A 9 -12.56 -16.02 -1.55
C LEU A 9 -13.38 -15.22 -0.54
N LEU A 10 -14.64 -15.61 -0.37
CA LEU A 10 -15.59 -14.94 0.51
C LEU A 10 -15.93 -15.85 1.70
N PHE A 11 -15.68 -15.38 2.92
CA PHE A 11 -16.21 -15.99 4.14
C PHE A 11 -17.51 -15.30 4.56
N ILE A 12 -18.52 -16.12 4.81
CA ILE A 12 -19.85 -15.69 5.26
C ILE A 12 -20.20 -16.37 6.59
N THR A 13 -21.25 -15.86 7.26
CA THR A 13 -21.86 -16.52 8.43
C THR A 13 -23.37 -16.52 8.27
N PRO A 14 -24.11 -17.50 8.87
CA PRO A 14 -25.56 -17.47 8.93
C PRO A 14 -26.06 -16.18 9.59
N GLY A 15 -27.09 -15.56 9.03
CA GLY A 15 -27.68 -14.33 9.54
C GLY A 15 -26.89 -13.03 9.25
N CYS A 16 -25.80 -13.10 8.54
CA CYS A 16 -25.05 -11.91 8.13
C CYS A 16 -25.85 -11.06 7.12
N PRO A 17 -26.25 -9.82 7.48
CA PRO A 17 -27.15 -9.02 6.64
C PRO A 17 -26.50 -8.52 5.35
N HIS A 18 -25.17 -8.43 5.32
CA HIS A 18 -24.39 -7.88 4.18
C HIS A 18 -23.83 -8.98 3.25
N CYS A 19 -23.74 -10.21 3.72
CA CYS A 19 -23.09 -11.30 2.97
C CYS A 19 -23.78 -11.59 1.64
N SER A 20 -25.12 -11.55 1.59
CA SER A 20 -25.89 -11.78 0.35
C SER A 20 -25.67 -10.69 -0.70
N ALA A 21 -25.47 -9.44 -0.27
CA ALA A 21 -25.20 -8.33 -1.20
C ALA A 21 -23.80 -8.45 -1.81
N VAL A 22 -22.77 -8.72 -0.99
CA VAL A 22 -21.40 -8.94 -1.46
C VAL A 22 -21.34 -10.16 -2.40
N MET A 23 -22.00 -11.26 -2.07
CA MET A 23 -22.05 -12.47 -2.89
C MET A 23 -22.67 -12.21 -4.26
N ARG A 24 -23.79 -11.45 -4.34
CA ARG A 24 -24.40 -11.07 -5.61
C ARG A 24 -23.47 -10.16 -6.44
N GLY A 25 -22.83 -9.19 -5.80
CA GLY A 25 -21.84 -8.32 -6.49
C GLY A 25 -20.69 -9.12 -7.11
N LEU A 26 -20.15 -10.11 -6.39
CA LEU A 26 -19.10 -10.98 -6.90
C LEU A 26 -19.59 -11.88 -8.06
N ASP A 27 -20.83 -12.41 -7.99
CA ASP A 27 -21.43 -13.19 -9.07
C ASP A 27 -21.59 -12.35 -10.35
N GLU A 28 -22.02 -11.10 -10.23
CA GLU A 28 -22.11 -10.16 -11.34
C GLU A 28 -20.74 -9.85 -11.97
N LEU A 29 -19.72 -9.61 -11.16
CA LEU A 29 -18.36 -9.37 -11.64
C LEU A 29 -17.75 -10.59 -12.32
N SER A 30 -18.03 -11.80 -11.80
CA SER A 30 -17.59 -13.04 -12.42
C SER A 30 -18.25 -13.27 -13.79
N LYS A 31 -19.56 -13.01 -13.93
CA LYS A 31 -20.27 -13.05 -15.22
C LYS A 31 -19.71 -12.06 -16.24
N GLN A 32 -19.19 -10.94 -15.79
CA GLN A 32 -18.54 -9.92 -16.62
C GLN A 32 -17.06 -10.22 -16.90
N LEU A 33 -16.52 -11.34 -16.40
CA LEU A 33 -15.11 -11.74 -16.51
C LEU A 33 -14.13 -10.73 -15.90
N LEU A 34 -14.59 -9.89 -14.98
CA LEU A 34 -13.77 -8.94 -14.23
C LEU A 34 -13.03 -9.62 -13.06
N ILE A 35 -13.57 -10.71 -12.56
CA ILE A 35 -12.94 -11.59 -11.57
C ILE A 35 -12.98 -13.04 -12.05
N GLY A 36 -12.06 -13.85 -11.56
CA GLY A 36 -11.95 -15.26 -11.85
C GLY A 36 -12.89 -16.11 -11.00
N LYS A 37 -12.34 -17.17 -10.39
CA LYS A 37 -13.12 -18.11 -9.56
C LYS A 37 -13.60 -17.42 -8.28
N VAL A 38 -14.90 -17.57 -7.97
CA VAL A 38 -15.49 -17.17 -6.69
C VAL A 38 -15.67 -18.42 -5.81
N THR A 39 -15.03 -18.40 -4.64
CA THR A 39 -15.18 -19.46 -3.63
C THR A 39 -15.87 -18.87 -2.40
N VAL A 40 -17.00 -19.46 -1.99
CA VAL A 40 -17.74 -19.02 -0.81
C VAL A 40 -17.61 -20.09 0.28
N VAL A 41 -17.27 -19.67 1.49
CA VAL A 41 -17.07 -20.55 2.65
C VAL A 41 -17.92 -20.04 3.82
N ASP A 42 -18.71 -20.93 4.42
CA ASP A 42 -19.37 -20.65 5.69
C ASP A 42 -18.36 -20.82 6.84
N ALA A 43 -18.03 -19.70 7.49
CA ALA A 43 -17.03 -19.66 8.56
C ALA A 43 -17.47 -20.48 9.80
N THR A 44 -18.77 -20.71 9.98
CA THR A 44 -19.29 -21.51 11.10
C THR A 44 -19.18 -23.01 10.83
N GLN A 45 -19.23 -23.42 9.56
CA GLN A 45 -19.05 -24.82 9.15
C GLN A 45 -17.57 -25.18 8.95
N HIS A 46 -16.72 -24.17 8.68
CA HIS A 46 -15.29 -24.34 8.41
C HIS A 46 -14.43 -23.44 9.29
N PRO A 47 -14.53 -23.55 10.64
CA PRO A 47 -13.81 -22.68 11.57
C PRO A 47 -12.29 -22.78 11.47
N GLU A 48 -11.76 -23.93 11.08
CA GLU A 48 -10.32 -24.14 10.84
C GLU A 48 -9.81 -23.33 9.64
N GLN A 49 -10.63 -23.22 8.57
CA GLN A 49 -10.29 -22.40 7.42
C GLN A 49 -10.40 -20.91 7.78
N ALA A 50 -11.45 -20.51 8.48
CA ALA A 50 -11.62 -19.14 8.94
C ALA A 50 -10.44 -18.70 9.83
N ALA A 51 -9.99 -19.56 10.75
CA ALA A 51 -8.83 -19.30 11.60
C ALA A 51 -7.53 -19.16 10.78
N LYS A 52 -7.32 -20.02 9.78
CA LYS A 52 -6.15 -19.97 8.88
C LYS A 52 -6.02 -18.61 8.15
N TYR A 53 -7.15 -18.02 7.74
CA TYR A 53 -7.18 -16.73 7.06
C TYR A 53 -7.34 -15.54 8.02
N GLY A 54 -7.40 -15.77 9.34
CA GLY A 54 -7.58 -14.72 10.33
C GLY A 54 -8.96 -14.04 10.27
N VAL A 55 -9.99 -14.75 9.78
CA VAL A 55 -11.35 -14.23 9.65
C VAL A 55 -11.94 -13.98 11.04
N ARG A 56 -12.30 -12.73 11.33
CA ARG A 56 -12.90 -12.33 12.62
C ARG A 56 -14.33 -11.80 12.48
N THR A 57 -14.67 -11.33 11.29
CA THR A 57 -15.97 -10.74 10.96
C THR A 57 -16.44 -11.22 9.61
N ALA A 58 -17.75 -11.22 9.35
CA ALA A 58 -18.33 -11.53 8.04
C ALA A 58 -19.19 -10.33 7.55
N PRO A 59 -19.18 -10.04 6.25
CA PRO A 59 -18.38 -10.70 5.21
C PRO A 59 -16.89 -10.38 5.33
N TRP A 60 -16.05 -11.38 5.04
CA TRP A 60 -14.61 -11.23 4.85
C TRP A 60 -14.28 -11.71 3.43
N LEU A 61 -13.71 -10.84 2.64
CA LEU A 61 -13.42 -11.08 1.23
C LEU A 61 -11.92 -10.93 0.97
N ARG A 62 -11.32 -11.94 0.35
CA ARG A 62 -10.04 -11.83 -0.32
C ARG A 62 -10.29 -11.74 -1.81
N LEU A 63 -9.90 -10.62 -2.43
CA LEU A 63 -10.00 -10.37 -3.86
C LEU A 63 -8.60 -10.16 -4.43
N GLY A 64 -8.06 -11.18 -5.10
CA GLY A 64 -6.64 -11.20 -5.46
C GLY A 64 -5.75 -11.01 -4.24
N PRO A 65 -4.90 -9.95 -4.20
CA PRO A 65 -4.02 -9.66 -3.06
C PRO A 65 -4.73 -8.90 -1.93
N PHE A 66 -5.94 -8.36 -2.14
CA PHE A 66 -6.62 -7.48 -1.20
C PHE A 66 -7.54 -8.23 -0.26
N ILE A 67 -7.55 -7.83 1.01
CA ILE A 67 -8.47 -8.32 2.04
C ILE A 67 -9.43 -7.18 2.40
N LEU A 68 -10.72 -7.41 2.16
CA LEU A 68 -11.79 -6.44 2.41
C LEU A 68 -12.74 -7.01 3.46
N THR A 69 -13.15 -6.20 4.42
CA THR A 69 -14.06 -6.62 5.49
C THR A 69 -15.29 -5.73 5.55
N GLY A 70 -16.43 -6.31 5.90
CA GLY A 70 -17.67 -5.56 6.00
C GLY A 70 -18.44 -5.46 4.67
N ALA A 71 -19.43 -4.56 4.66
CA ALA A 71 -20.29 -4.37 3.50
C ALA A 71 -19.56 -3.61 2.39
N HIS A 72 -19.66 -4.09 1.17
CA HIS A 72 -19.20 -3.41 -0.03
C HIS A 72 -20.29 -3.41 -1.09
N SER A 73 -20.49 -2.27 -1.71
CA SER A 73 -21.41 -2.12 -2.85
C SER A 73 -20.84 -2.81 -4.10
N PRO A 74 -21.67 -3.14 -5.10
CA PRO A 74 -21.19 -3.68 -6.37
C PRO A 74 -20.19 -2.76 -7.09
N SER A 75 -20.34 -1.43 -6.97
CA SER A 75 -19.41 -0.45 -7.53
C SER A 75 -18.04 -0.47 -6.84
N GLU A 76 -18.01 -0.57 -5.51
CA GLU A 76 -16.76 -0.71 -4.76
C GLU A 76 -16.05 -2.02 -5.07
N LEU A 77 -16.78 -3.14 -5.15
CA LEU A 77 -16.20 -4.42 -5.54
C LEU A 77 -15.60 -4.39 -6.94
N ARG A 78 -16.25 -3.69 -7.88
CA ARG A 78 -15.70 -3.45 -9.22
C ARG A 78 -14.40 -2.65 -9.16
N GLN A 79 -14.40 -1.54 -8.44
CA GLN A 79 -13.20 -0.71 -8.28
C GLN A 79 -12.03 -1.53 -7.71
N TRP A 80 -12.27 -2.33 -6.66
CA TRP A 80 -11.26 -3.21 -6.11
C TRP A 80 -10.77 -4.27 -7.10
N ALA A 81 -11.66 -4.87 -7.88
CA ALA A 81 -11.25 -5.83 -8.92
C ALA A 81 -10.33 -5.18 -9.97
N GLU A 82 -10.65 -3.97 -10.42
CA GLU A 82 -9.82 -3.19 -11.34
C GLU A 82 -8.46 -2.83 -10.74
N GLN A 83 -8.42 -2.48 -9.44
CA GLN A 83 -7.20 -2.13 -8.73
C GLN A 83 -6.23 -3.30 -8.56
N THR A 84 -6.68 -4.56 -8.58
CA THR A 84 -5.77 -5.73 -8.43
C THR A 84 -4.69 -5.79 -9.51
N ASN A 85 -4.97 -5.27 -10.69
CA ASN A 85 -4.06 -5.25 -11.84
C ASN A 85 -3.55 -3.83 -12.16
N SER A 86 -3.88 -2.84 -11.33
CA SER A 86 -3.43 -1.46 -11.50
C SER A 86 -2.03 -1.26 -10.92
N PRO A 87 -1.14 -0.53 -11.59
CA PRO A 87 0.14 -0.12 -10.99
C PRO A 87 -0.03 0.68 -9.68
N LYS A 88 -1.18 1.36 -9.50
CA LYS A 88 -1.52 2.12 -8.31
C LYS A 88 -2.28 1.30 -7.26
N GLY A 89 -2.64 0.06 -7.56
CA GLY A 89 -3.50 -0.75 -6.71
C GLY A 89 -2.95 -0.97 -5.30
N ALA A 90 -1.64 -1.18 -5.18
CA ALA A 90 -1.00 -1.33 -3.88
C ALA A 90 -1.07 -0.03 -3.05
N ALA A 91 -0.86 1.14 -3.65
CA ALA A 91 -0.99 2.43 -2.96
C ALA A 91 -2.43 2.66 -2.48
N HIS A 92 -3.43 2.48 -3.34
CA HIS A 92 -4.84 2.61 -2.96
C HIS A 92 -5.24 1.65 -1.84
N TYR A 93 -4.72 0.41 -1.86
CA TYR A 93 -5.03 -0.55 -0.80
C TYR A 93 -4.36 -0.18 0.53
N VAL A 94 -3.10 0.27 0.50
CA VAL A 94 -2.42 0.77 1.70
C VAL A 94 -3.13 2.00 2.25
N GLU A 95 -3.51 2.95 1.41
CA GLU A 95 -4.31 4.11 1.81
C GLU A 95 -5.61 3.69 2.49
N TYR A 96 -6.38 2.78 1.87
CA TYR A 96 -7.60 2.22 2.47
C TYR A 96 -7.33 1.61 3.85
N LEU A 97 -6.28 0.80 4.00
CA LEU A 97 -5.93 0.19 5.28
C LEU A 97 -5.58 1.24 6.34
N LEU A 98 -4.75 2.23 5.99
CA LEU A 98 -4.32 3.29 6.91
C LEU A 98 -5.50 4.14 7.38
N GLN A 99 -6.42 4.50 6.50
CA GLN A 99 -7.67 5.20 6.84
C GLN A 99 -8.56 4.42 7.81
N GLN A 100 -8.47 3.09 7.81
CA GLN A 100 -9.17 2.21 8.75
C GLN A 100 -8.38 1.89 10.03
N GLY A 101 -7.23 2.51 10.24
CA GLY A 101 -6.33 2.21 11.36
C GLY A 101 -5.62 0.86 11.23
N GLY A 102 -5.58 0.30 10.03
CA GLY A 102 -5.06 -1.04 9.71
C GLY A 102 -3.56 -1.08 9.42
N TYR A 103 -2.71 -0.33 10.14
CA TYR A 103 -1.26 -0.30 9.90
C TYR A 103 -0.61 -1.70 9.91
N LYS A 104 -1.02 -2.58 10.84
CA LYS A 104 -0.49 -3.96 10.91
C LYS A 104 -0.81 -4.77 9.65
N GLN A 105 -2.00 -4.57 9.08
CA GLN A 105 -2.41 -5.21 7.84
C GLN A 105 -1.61 -4.66 6.66
N ALA A 106 -1.33 -3.36 6.63
CA ALA A 106 -0.48 -2.74 5.61
C ALA A 106 0.96 -3.29 5.68
N VAL A 107 1.54 -3.44 6.88
CA VAL A 107 2.84 -4.09 7.09
C VAL A 107 2.84 -5.52 6.52
N ALA A 108 1.83 -6.33 6.86
CA ALA A 108 1.72 -7.70 6.35
C ALA A 108 1.57 -7.74 4.83
N PHE A 109 0.78 -6.84 4.26
CA PHE A 109 0.57 -6.72 2.81
C PHE A 109 1.87 -6.39 2.05
N ILE A 110 2.68 -5.46 2.57
CA ILE A 110 3.99 -5.12 1.97
C ILE A 110 4.99 -6.26 2.16
N ALA A 111 4.97 -6.96 3.31
CA ALA A 111 5.89 -8.06 3.58
C ALA A 111 5.70 -9.27 2.64
N GLU A 112 4.49 -9.48 2.11
CA GLU A 112 4.23 -10.54 1.11
C GLU A 112 4.93 -10.26 -0.24
N ASP A 113 5.08 -8.97 -0.60
CA ASP A 113 5.72 -8.55 -1.86
C ASP A 113 6.28 -7.13 -1.71
N THR A 114 7.60 -7.01 -1.58
CA THR A 114 8.28 -5.73 -1.40
C THR A 114 8.24 -4.82 -2.64
N GLN A 115 7.84 -5.32 -3.82
CA GLN A 115 7.60 -4.45 -4.99
C GLN A 115 6.43 -3.49 -4.75
N ARG A 116 5.56 -3.79 -3.78
CA ARG A 116 4.46 -2.91 -3.36
C ARG A 116 4.92 -1.64 -2.63
N LEU A 117 6.22 -1.50 -2.32
CA LEU A 117 6.78 -0.26 -1.75
C LEU A 117 6.81 0.88 -2.77
N GLU A 118 7.18 0.60 -4.03
CA GLU A 118 7.31 1.64 -5.05
C GLU A 118 6.01 2.43 -5.28
N PRO A 119 4.83 1.79 -5.43
CA PRO A 119 3.56 2.52 -5.53
C PRO A 119 3.27 3.49 -4.38
N LEU A 120 3.82 3.27 -3.15
CA LEU A 120 3.61 4.18 -2.02
C LEU A 120 4.22 5.56 -2.25
N LEU A 121 5.20 5.67 -3.14
CA LEU A 121 5.77 6.97 -3.51
C LEU A 121 4.72 7.92 -4.11
N ALA A 122 3.64 7.41 -4.69
CA ALA A 122 2.53 8.24 -5.15
C ALA A 122 1.80 8.92 -3.98
N ILE A 123 1.73 8.28 -2.81
CA ILE A 123 1.16 8.88 -1.59
C ILE A 123 2.11 9.94 -1.03
N ILE A 124 3.42 9.65 -1.01
CA ILE A 124 4.43 10.61 -0.57
C ILE A 124 4.46 11.85 -1.49
N ALA A 125 4.27 11.64 -2.79
CA ALA A 125 4.25 12.71 -3.80
C ALA A 125 2.99 13.59 -3.77
N ASP A 126 1.94 13.16 -3.07
CA ASP A 126 0.69 13.91 -2.98
C ASP A 126 0.68 14.81 -1.73
N PRO A 127 0.84 16.15 -1.87
CA PRO A 127 0.79 17.06 -0.74
C PRO A 127 -0.60 17.16 -0.09
N GLU A 128 -1.66 16.71 -0.79
CA GLU A 128 -3.04 16.73 -0.29
C GLU A 128 -3.44 15.40 0.35
N ALA A 129 -2.58 14.36 0.31
CA ALA A 129 -2.84 13.11 1.01
C ALA A 129 -3.03 13.36 2.52
N GLY A 130 -4.00 12.67 3.13
CA GLY A 130 -4.29 12.78 4.56
C GLY A 130 -3.04 12.50 5.40
N ILE A 131 -2.88 13.26 6.50
CA ILE A 131 -1.66 13.18 7.33
C ILE A 131 -1.41 11.77 7.86
N ASP A 132 -2.45 11.06 8.27
CA ASP A 132 -2.33 9.67 8.78
C ASP A 132 -1.86 8.72 7.69
N VAL A 133 -2.30 8.94 6.45
CA VAL A 133 -1.92 8.14 5.28
C VAL A 133 -0.46 8.41 4.89
N ARG A 134 -0.03 9.67 4.87
CA ARG A 134 1.37 10.06 4.60
C ARG A 134 2.31 9.52 5.65
N LEU A 135 2.03 9.76 6.94
CA LEU A 135 2.85 9.27 8.04
C LEU A 135 2.92 7.74 8.06
N GLY A 136 1.77 7.06 7.87
CA GLY A 136 1.72 5.60 7.79
C GLY A 136 2.52 5.05 6.61
N SER A 137 2.46 5.69 5.45
CA SER A 137 3.23 5.29 4.26
C SER A 137 4.74 5.54 4.44
N SER A 138 5.14 6.67 5.04
CA SER A 138 6.53 6.93 5.43
C SER A 138 7.04 5.85 6.39
N ALA A 139 6.29 5.52 7.44
CA ALA A 139 6.66 4.49 8.40
C ALA A 139 6.77 3.09 7.76
N LEU A 140 5.94 2.77 6.77
CA LEU A 140 6.06 1.54 5.99
C LEU A 140 7.37 1.50 5.19
N LEU A 141 7.74 2.60 4.53
CA LEU A 141 9.01 2.70 3.79
C LEU A 141 10.22 2.66 4.74
N GLU A 142 10.15 3.37 5.87
CA GLU A 142 11.17 3.38 6.92
C GLU A 142 11.46 1.98 7.49
N ALA A 143 10.44 1.13 7.64
CA ALA A 143 10.61 -0.25 8.09
C ALA A 143 11.54 -1.08 7.19
N TYR A 144 11.81 -0.61 5.97
CA TYR A 144 12.74 -1.23 5.01
C TYR A 144 14.07 -0.45 4.90
N ALA A 145 14.41 0.39 5.88
CA ALA A 145 15.68 1.12 5.90
C ALA A 145 16.87 0.19 5.70
N ASN A 146 17.84 0.62 4.88
CA ASN A 146 19.07 -0.12 4.55
C ASN A 146 18.84 -1.52 3.92
N THR A 147 17.67 -1.76 3.34
CA THR A 147 17.39 -3.00 2.60
C THR A 147 17.49 -2.79 1.09
N ALA A 148 17.77 -3.86 0.35
CA ALA A 148 17.75 -3.83 -1.12
C ALA A 148 16.38 -3.41 -1.70
N ALA A 149 15.29 -3.59 -0.95
CA ALA A 149 13.97 -3.18 -1.39
C ALA A 149 13.83 -1.65 -1.41
N LEU A 150 14.24 -0.96 -0.34
CA LEU A 150 14.21 0.51 -0.28
C LEU A 150 15.31 1.12 -1.17
N GLN A 151 16.48 0.49 -1.26
CA GLN A 151 17.57 0.95 -2.13
C GLN A 151 17.17 1.10 -3.59
N LYS A 152 16.30 0.21 -4.11
CA LYS A 152 15.76 0.30 -5.48
C LYS A 152 14.96 1.58 -5.73
N LEU A 153 14.45 2.22 -4.68
CA LEU A 153 13.66 3.44 -4.77
C LEU A 153 14.52 4.72 -4.77
N THR A 154 15.86 4.61 -4.70
CA THR A 154 16.77 5.78 -4.66
C THR A 154 16.52 6.74 -5.83
N GLY A 155 16.41 6.23 -7.06
CA GLY A 155 16.13 7.06 -8.24
C GLY A 155 14.77 7.76 -8.18
N PRO A 156 13.66 7.03 -8.01
CA PRO A 156 12.33 7.63 -7.83
C PRO A 156 12.24 8.63 -6.67
N LEU A 157 12.87 8.37 -5.52
CA LEU A 157 12.96 9.31 -4.41
C LEU A 157 13.78 10.55 -4.78
N GLY A 158 14.85 10.39 -5.58
CA GLY A 158 15.65 11.49 -6.09
C GLY A 158 14.85 12.44 -6.99
N GLU A 159 13.87 11.94 -7.74
CA GLU A 159 12.95 12.79 -8.50
C GLU A 159 12.00 13.56 -7.56
N LEU A 160 11.52 12.92 -6.48
CA LEU A 160 10.69 13.59 -5.48
C LEU A 160 11.47 14.66 -4.68
N ALA A 161 12.77 14.52 -4.52
CA ALA A 161 13.62 15.54 -3.91
C ALA A 161 13.69 16.85 -4.72
N ARG A 162 13.14 16.87 -5.95
CA ARG A 162 12.98 18.06 -6.82
C ARG A 162 11.53 18.49 -6.97
N HIS A 163 10.60 17.94 -6.18
CA HIS A 163 9.18 18.25 -6.28
C HIS A 163 8.89 19.72 -5.98
N ALA A 164 7.82 20.27 -6.57
CA ALA A 164 7.43 21.68 -6.36
C ALA A 164 7.09 21.98 -4.89
N ASP A 165 6.38 21.07 -4.21
CA ASP A 165 6.00 21.19 -2.80
C ASP A 165 7.18 20.81 -1.89
N HIS A 166 7.53 21.69 -0.94
CA HIS A 166 8.65 21.47 -0.03
C HIS A 166 8.42 20.29 0.94
N ARG A 167 7.17 20.00 1.31
CA ARG A 167 6.83 18.85 2.18
C ARG A 167 7.19 17.53 1.52
N VAL A 168 6.95 17.42 0.20
CA VAL A 168 7.35 16.25 -0.59
C VAL A 168 8.87 16.14 -0.66
N ARG A 169 9.58 17.27 -0.87
CA ARG A 169 11.05 17.28 -0.87
C ARG A 169 11.63 16.88 0.49
N THR A 170 11.02 17.33 1.60
CA THR A 170 11.39 16.94 2.96
C THR A 170 11.30 15.45 3.16
N ASP A 171 10.13 14.84 2.85
CA ASP A 171 9.90 13.39 2.96
C ASP A 171 10.86 12.60 2.07
N ALA A 172 11.09 13.07 0.83
CA ALA A 172 12.01 12.43 -0.10
C ALA A 172 13.45 12.42 0.43
N CYS A 173 13.96 13.56 0.95
CA CYS A 173 15.28 13.65 1.54
C CYS A 173 15.43 12.73 2.76
N TYR A 174 14.44 12.69 3.63
CA TYR A 174 14.41 11.76 4.77
C TYR A 174 14.53 10.29 4.31
N LEU A 175 13.68 9.87 3.38
CA LEU A 175 13.68 8.51 2.87
C LEU A 175 14.95 8.16 2.08
N LEU A 176 15.54 9.11 1.34
CA LEU A 176 16.83 8.93 0.68
C LEU A 176 17.94 8.60 1.68
N GLY A 177 17.95 9.28 2.85
CA GLY A 177 18.90 9.00 3.93
C GLY A 177 18.78 7.57 4.50
N LEU A 178 17.63 6.91 4.31
CA LEU A 178 17.36 5.55 4.79
C LEU A 178 17.65 4.47 3.75
N THR A 179 17.90 4.82 2.48
CA THR A 179 18.09 3.83 1.40
C THR A 179 19.34 2.98 1.55
N GLY A 180 20.38 3.50 2.22
CA GLY A 180 21.70 2.88 2.24
C GLY A 180 22.43 2.90 0.88
N SER A 181 21.93 3.67 -0.10
CA SER A 181 22.53 3.80 -1.41
C SER A 181 23.58 4.89 -1.46
N ALA A 182 24.74 4.62 -2.05
CA ALA A 182 25.77 5.64 -2.31
C ALA A 182 25.24 6.75 -3.22
N ASP A 183 24.36 6.41 -4.17
CA ASP A 183 23.79 7.38 -5.12
C ASP A 183 22.83 8.36 -4.45
N ALA A 184 22.29 8.04 -3.27
CA ALA A 184 21.38 8.91 -2.52
C ALA A 184 22.01 10.26 -2.22
N ARG A 185 23.33 10.32 -1.96
CA ARG A 185 24.06 11.56 -1.67
C ARG A 185 23.86 12.61 -2.75
N THR A 186 23.98 12.24 -4.02
CA THR A 186 23.84 13.16 -5.16
C THR A 186 22.45 13.80 -5.20
N TYR A 187 21.41 13.06 -4.80
CA TYR A 187 20.05 13.59 -4.75
C TYR A 187 19.83 14.49 -3.51
N ILE A 188 20.41 14.12 -2.36
CA ILE A 188 20.29 14.89 -1.11
C ILE A 188 21.05 16.22 -1.22
N GLU A 189 22.20 16.26 -1.87
CA GLU A 189 23.02 17.48 -2.05
C GLU A 189 22.23 18.64 -2.64
N VAL A 190 21.29 18.37 -3.57
CA VAL A 190 20.44 19.41 -4.17
C VAL A 190 19.54 20.09 -3.14
N CYS A 191 19.18 19.39 -2.06
CA CYS A 191 18.30 19.88 -1.00
C CYS A 191 19.03 20.69 0.09
N LEU A 192 20.37 20.64 0.15
CA LEU A 192 21.15 21.40 1.16
C LEU A 192 21.02 22.91 1.01
N ASP A 193 20.76 23.39 -0.21
CA ASP A 193 20.58 24.81 -0.53
C ASP A 193 19.10 25.16 -0.81
N ASP A 194 18.15 24.33 -0.35
CA ASP A 194 16.71 24.55 -0.55
C ASP A 194 16.26 25.88 0.06
N ALA A 195 15.24 26.50 -0.55
CA ALA A 195 14.66 27.75 -0.04
C ALA A 195 14.04 27.56 1.36
N TYR A 196 13.53 26.37 1.68
CA TYR A 196 12.88 26.06 2.95
C TYR A 196 13.88 25.47 3.96
N ALA A 197 13.90 26.05 5.17
CA ALA A 197 14.83 25.63 6.23
C ALA A 197 14.63 24.16 6.63
N GLU A 198 13.37 23.71 6.71
CA GLU A 198 13.03 22.33 7.04
C GLU A 198 13.65 21.32 6.07
N VAL A 199 13.60 21.60 4.75
CA VAL A 199 14.23 20.75 3.73
C VAL A 199 15.74 20.68 3.94
N ARG A 200 16.40 21.86 4.18
CA ARG A 200 17.85 21.91 4.43
C ARG A 200 18.26 21.12 5.67
N GLU A 201 17.49 21.23 6.76
CA GLU A 201 17.76 20.52 8.03
C GLU A 201 17.67 19.00 7.84
N ILE A 202 16.59 18.52 7.20
CA ILE A 202 16.42 17.10 6.91
C ILE A 202 17.48 16.60 5.93
N ALA A 203 17.83 17.37 4.89
CA ALA A 203 18.90 17.02 3.96
C ALA A 203 20.25 16.89 4.67
N ALA A 204 20.58 17.81 5.59
CA ALA A 204 21.81 17.74 6.36
C ALA A 204 21.88 16.51 7.27
N GLU A 205 20.75 16.09 7.86
CA GLU A 205 20.68 14.84 8.65
C GLU A 205 20.78 13.59 7.76
N ALA A 206 20.07 13.57 6.64
CA ALA A 206 20.11 12.47 5.68
C ALA A 206 21.53 12.25 5.11
N MET A 207 22.30 13.33 4.89
CA MET A 207 23.69 13.25 4.44
C MET A 207 24.60 12.54 5.45
N LYS A 208 24.38 12.70 6.75
CA LYS A 208 25.14 11.97 7.79
C LYS A 208 24.87 10.48 7.70
N ASN A 209 23.59 10.11 7.55
CA ASN A 209 23.17 8.72 7.45
C ASN A 209 23.69 8.05 6.18
N ALA A 210 23.61 8.73 5.04
CA ALA A 210 24.13 8.23 3.75
C ALA A 210 25.68 8.11 3.71
N GLY A 211 26.41 8.71 4.66
CA GLY A 211 27.85 8.60 4.78
C GLY A 211 28.35 7.57 5.79
N ALA A 212 27.48 7.01 6.62
CA ALA A 212 27.83 6.07 7.71
C ALA A 212 27.96 4.61 7.24
N ILE A 213 27.71 4.33 5.97
CA ILE A 213 27.78 2.96 5.39
C ILE A 213 29.09 2.84 4.60
N THR A 214 30.20 2.64 5.33
CA THR A 214 31.52 2.24 4.80
C THR A 214 31.95 0.95 5.45
#